data_05380f5d34522c01a703cd528e1c986a
#
_entry.id   05380f5d34522c01a703cd528e1c986a
#
_cell.length_a   1.000
_cell.length_b   1.000
_cell.length_c   1.000
_cell.angle_alpha   90.00
_cell.angle_beta   90.00
_cell.angle_gamma   90.00
#
_symmetry.space_group_name_H-M   'P 1'
#
loop_
_entity.id
_entity.type
_entity.pdbx_description
1 polymer ?
#
loop_
_entity_poly.entity_id
_entity_poly.type
_entity_poly.pdbx_seq_one_letter_code
_entity_poly.pdbx_strand_id
1 'polypeptide(L)'
;MKKFFALLLALVMALSLVACGEKKDEPKTDGDAATYPEYFAGMDELITAAKAEGELVVYGSCEEEYLAAACQHFEELFGIKTTFQRLSTGEVQAKIEEENGNPSADVWFGGTTDPYNVCAAEGLLEPYAAVNASHLISDMYKDADNNWFGIYKGILGFMVNTDELARKEQEAPADWADLLKDEYKGEIWLSNYNTAGTAKLVVNTMIQKYGHDEGIKYLVDLDKNIEVYTKSGSGPSKNVGTGECIIGIGFLHDGITQIVDNGYTNVSLIIPSSGTS
;
A
#
# COMPACT_ATOMS: atom_id res chain seq x y z
N MET A 1 24.85 -9.61 10.54
CA MET A 1 24.43 -8.60 11.52
C MET A 1 23.59 -7.49 10.88
N LYS A 2 23.96 -6.90 9.75
CA LYS A 2 23.17 -5.85 9.05
C LYS A 2 21.73 -6.25 8.73
N LYS A 3 21.45 -7.51 8.43
CA LYS A 3 20.13 -7.99 8.04
C LYS A 3 19.12 -8.11 9.20
N PHE A 4 19.60 -8.24 10.43
CA PHE A 4 18.74 -8.49 11.60
C PHE A 4 17.99 -7.22 12.07
N PHE A 5 18.52 -6.05 11.79
CA PHE A 5 17.99 -4.76 12.27
C PHE A 5 16.94 -4.16 11.34
N ALA A 6 17.05 -4.42 10.05
CA ALA A 6 16.12 -3.90 9.06
C ALA A 6 14.66 -4.39 9.26
N LEU A 7 14.48 -5.62 9.71
CA LEU A 7 13.15 -6.23 9.83
C LEU A 7 12.35 -5.73 11.04
N LEU A 8 13.04 -5.38 12.13
CA LEU A 8 12.38 -4.80 13.31
C LEU A 8 11.81 -3.42 13.01
N LEU A 9 12.50 -2.69 12.17
CA LEU A 9 12.13 -1.34 11.77
C LEU A 9 10.80 -1.28 11.01
N ALA A 10 10.49 -2.27 10.19
CA ALA A 10 9.23 -2.32 9.44
C ALA A 10 8.00 -2.39 10.35
N LEU A 11 8.11 -3.09 11.49
CA LEU A 11 6.99 -3.20 12.43
C LEU A 11 6.81 -1.92 13.26
N VAL A 12 7.90 -1.22 13.54
CA VAL A 12 7.88 0.05 14.27
C VAL A 12 7.19 1.14 13.44
N MET A 13 7.43 1.19 12.13
CA MET A 13 6.73 2.12 11.24
C MET A 13 5.21 1.88 11.18
N ALA A 14 4.78 0.61 11.23
CA ALA A 14 3.36 0.27 11.18
C ALA A 14 2.57 0.71 12.43
N LEU A 15 3.22 0.77 13.58
CA LEU A 15 2.56 1.10 14.86
C LEU A 15 2.49 2.60 15.15
N SER A 16 3.32 3.41 14.48
CA SER A 16 3.36 4.86 14.71
C SER A 16 2.16 5.62 14.11
N LEU A 17 1.37 4.99 13.23
CA LEU A 17 0.22 5.61 12.57
C LEU A 17 -1.07 5.64 13.41
N VAL A 18 -1.09 4.98 14.57
CA VAL A 18 -2.28 4.96 15.45
C VAL A 18 -2.34 6.16 16.40
N ALA A 19 -1.28 6.97 16.49
CA ALA A 19 -1.14 8.05 17.47
C ALA A 19 -1.35 9.46 16.91
N CYS A 20 -2.31 9.68 16.00
CA CYS A 20 -2.78 11.03 15.68
C CYS A 20 -3.85 11.50 16.68
N GLY A 21 -3.42 11.94 17.86
CA GLY A 21 -4.19 12.65 18.84
C GLY A 21 -3.37 13.81 19.39
N GLU A 22 -3.83 15.03 19.10
CA GLU A 22 -3.46 16.35 19.66
C GLU A 22 -1.98 16.64 19.97
N LYS A 23 -1.38 17.53 19.19
CA LYS A 23 -0.13 18.21 19.50
C LYS A 23 -0.28 19.10 20.74
N LYS A 24 0.48 18.78 21.79
CA LYS A 24 0.96 19.77 22.76
C LYS A 24 2.44 19.95 22.54
N ASP A 25 2.86 21.15 22.15
CA ASP A 25 4.27 21.54 22.11
C ASP A 25 4.80 21.64 23.55
N GLU A 26 5.67 20.70 23.94
CA GLU A 26 6.52 20.85 25.13
C GLU A 26 7.95 21.21 24.71
N PRO A 27 8.65 22.08 25.46
CA PRO A 27 9.99 22.54 25.09
C PRO A 27 11.04 21.44 25.27
N LYS A 28 11.89 21.26 24.24
CA LYS A 28 13.04 20.35 24.28
C LYS A 28 14.04 20.80 25.34
N THR A 29 14.28 19.98 26.35
CA THR A 29 15.39 20.11 27.27
C THR A 29 16.52 19.18 26.81
N ASP A 30 17.70 19.76 26.57
CA ASP A 30 18.94 19.02 26.26
C ASP A 30 19.34 18.15 27.47
N GLY A 31 19.38 16.83 27.25
CA GLY A 31 19.98 15.90 28.21
C GLY A 31 19.14 14.72 28.69
N ASP A 32 17.87 14.61 28.31
CA ASP A 32 17.04 13.46 28.69
C ASP A 32 17.24 12.28 27.72
N ALA A 33 17.39 11.08 28.29
CA ALA A 33 17.32 9.83 27.53
C ALA A 33 15.99 9.83 26.75
N ALA A 34 16.05 9.62 25.43
CA ALA A 34 14.85 9.63 24.60
C ALA A 34 13.81 8.66 25.16
N THR A 35 12.68 9.20 25.61
CA THR A 35 11.58 8.38 26.15
C THR A 35 10.78 7.87 24.98
N TYR A 36 10.93 6.59 24.66
CA TYR A 36 10.15 5.96 23.61
C TYR A 36 8.74 5.59 24.12
N PRO A 37 7.74 5.53 23.23
CA PRO A 37 6.43 4.99 23.57
C PRO A 37 6.51 3.60 24.21
N GLU A 38 5.56 3.26 25.08
CA GLU A 38 5.55 2.03 25.87
C GLU A 38 5.67 0.74 25.03
N TYR A 39 5.18 0.76 23.79
CA TYR A 39 5.27 -0.40 22.88
C TYR A 39 6.71 -0.69 22.40
N PHE A 40 7.69 0.13 22.73
CA PHE A 40 9.13 -0.14 22.56
C PHE A 40 9.81 -0.63 23.84
N ALA A 41 9.07 -0.88 24.90
CA ALA A 41 9.62 -1.35 26.15
C ALA A 41 10.42 -2.66 25.95
N GLY A 42 11.64 -2.69 26.47
CA GLY A 42 12.55 -3.83 26.33
C GLY A 42 13.31 -3.91 24.99
N MET A 43 13.22 -2.88 24.14
CA MET A 43 13.95 -2.81 22.87
C MET A 43 15.22 -1.93 22.94
N ASP A 44 15.66 -1.50 24.12
CA ASP A 44 16.76 -0.55 24.28
C ASP A 44 18.08 -0.98 23.60
N GLU A 45 18.45 -2.24 23.73
CA GLU A 45 19.66 -2.79 23.10
C GLU A 45 19.54 -2.76 21.58
N LEU A 46 18.37 -3.10 21.07
CA LEU A 46 18.08 -3.13 19.64
C LEU A 46 18.07 -1.71 19.05
N ILE A 47 17.43 -0.76 19.73
CA ILE A 47 17.42 0.66 19.34
C ILE A 47 18.85 1.21 19.34
N THR A 48 19.64 0.87 20.35
CA THR A 48 21.05 1.29 20.44
C THR A 48 21.87 0.75 19.27
N ALA A 49 21.68 -0.51 18.92
CA ALA A 49 22.38 -1.15 17.81
C ALA A 49 21.94 -0.57 16.46
N ALA A 50 20.63 -0.33 16.26
CA ALA A 50 20.10 0.30 15.06
C ALA A 50 20.66 1.72 14.87
N LYS A 51 20.74 2.51 15.96
CA LYS A 51 21.38 3.84 15.92
C LYS A 51 22.86 3.78 15.56
N ALA A 52 23.55 2.72 15.96
CA ALA A 52 24.97 2.54 15.61
C ALA A 52 25.18 2.20 14.13
N GLU A 53 24.19 1.60 13.47
CA GLU A 53 24.20 1.38 12.01
C GLU A 53 23.98 2.69 11.22
N GLY A 54 23.16 3.60 11.74
CA GLY A 54 23.05 5.00 11.33
C GLY A 54 22.17 5.29 10.13
N GLU A 55 21.75 4.30 9.34
CA GLU A 55 20.89 4.50 8.17
C GLU A 55 19.91 3.35 7.97
N LEU A 56 18.77 3.65 7.32
CA LEU A 56 17.76 2.72 6.87
C LEU A 56 17.38 3.02 5.42
N VAL A 57 17.36 1.98 4.59
CA VAL A 57 16.90 2.08 3.19
C VAL A 57 15.62 1.27 3.01
N VAL A 58 14.58 1.90 2.46
CA VAL A 58 13.25 1.30 2.33
C VAL A 58 12.83 1.22 0.85
N TYR A 59 12.42 0.04 0.39
CA TYR A 59 11.61 -0.08 -0.83
C TYR A 59 10.14 -0.01 -0.43
N GLY A 60 9.39 0.96 -0.99
CA GLY A 60 8.00 1.18 -0.63
C GLY A 60 7.05 0.90 -1.79
N SER A 61 5.94 0.22 -1.50
CA SER A 61 4.92 -0.14 -2.50
C SER A 61 3.52 0.37 -2.13
N CYS A 62 3.43 1.39 -1.29
CA CYS A 62 2.18 2.08 -0.94
C CYS A 62 2.15 3.49 -1.54
N GLU A 63 1.16 4.30 -1.16
CA GLU A 63 1.12 5.73 -1.47
C GLU A 63 2.41 6.41 -1.01
N GLU A 64 2.93 7.31 -1.86
CA GLU A 64 4.22 7.97 -1.59
C GLU A 64 4.16 8.85 -0.36
N GLU A 65 3.06 9.57 -0.18
CA GLU A 65 2.81 10.44 0.96
C GLU A 65 2.78 9.64 2.28
N TYR A 66 2.13 8.47 2.27
CA TYR A 66 2.10 7.55 3.40
C TYR A 66 3.49 6.99 3.72
N LEU A 67 4.21 6.53 2.69
CA LEU A 67 5.58 6.03 2.82
C LEU A 67 6.52 7.11 3.38
N ALA A 68 6.45 8.31 2.83
CA ALA A 68 7.26 9.45 3.26
C ALA A 68 6.99 9.80 4.73
N ALA A 69 5.71 9.86 5.12
CA ALA A 69 5.33 10.14 6.51
C ALA A 69 5.84 9.06 7.48
N ALA A 70 5.75 7.78 7.10
CA ALA A 70 6.25 6.67 7.91
C ALA A 70 7.78 6.73 8.08
N CYS A 71 8.52 6.97 6.99
CA CYS A 71 9.97 7.11 7.01
C CYS A 71 10.43 8.33 7.81
N GLN A 72 9.77 9.48 7.63
CA GLN A 72 10.06 10.70 8.38
C GLN A 72 9.82 10.50 9.87
N HIS A 73 8.68 9.92 10.25
CA HIS A 73 8.35 9.68 11.65
C HIS A 73 9.36 8.71 12.31
N PHE A 74 9.78 7.69 11.58
CA PHE A 74 10.85 6.80 12.05
C PHE A 74 12.17 7.54 12.29
N GLU A 75 12.59 8.38 11.35
CA GLU A 75 13.79 9.22 11.48
C GLU A 75 13.70 10.18 12.68
N GLU A 76 12.55 10.86 12.85
CA GLU A 76 12.28 11.74 13.99
C GLU A 76 12.32 11.02 15.33
N LEU A 77 11.77 9.79 15.39
CA LEU A 77 11.68 9.02 16.63
C LEU A 77 13.02 8.42 17.06
N PHE A 78 13.79 7.93 16.11
CA PHE A 78 15.03 7.20 16.43
C PHE A 78 16.32 7.97 16.11
N GLY A 79 16.24 9.05 15.33
CA GLY A 79 17.42 9.79 14.85
C GLY A 79 18.27 8.97 13.86
N ILE A 80 17.65 7.99 13.18
CA ILE A 80 18.28 7.15 12.17
C ILE A 80 17.91 7.69 10.80
N LYS A 81 18.92 8.06 9.99
CA LYS A 81 18.68 8.56 8.64
C LYS A 81 17.92 7.54 7.82
N THR A 82 16.76 7.93 7.30
CA THR A 82 15.89 7.03 6.52
C THR A 82 15.76 7.53 5.09
N THR A 83 16.02 6.65 4.14
CA THR A 83 15.83 6.92 2.71
C THR A 83 14.89 5.89 2.11
N PHE A 84 14.11 6.28 1.13
CA PHE A 84 13.21 5.34 0.48
C PHE A 84 13.20 5.49 -1.05
N GLN A 85 12.84 4.41 -1.72
CA GLN A 85 12.49 4.39 -3.14
C GLN A 85 11.06 3.87 -3.28
N ARG A 86 10.17 4.73 -3.81
CA ARG A 86 8.79 4.33 -4.11
C ARG A 86 8.74 3.59 -5.44
N LEU A 87 8.27 2.35 -5.40
CA LEU A 87 8.08 1.45 -6.55
C LEU A 87 6.71 0.77 -6.44
N SER A 88 6.18 0.25 -7.54
CA SER A 88 5.01 -0.63 -7.48
C SER A 88 5.38 -2.02 -6.96
N THR A 89 4.44 -2.76 -6.40
CA THR A 89 4.71 -4.04 -5.72
C THR A 89 5.47 -5.04 -6.61
N GLY A 90 5.07 -5.14 -7.90
CA GLY A 90 5.78 -6.02 -8.85
C GLY A 90 7.18 -5.52 -9.23
N GLU A 91 7.42 -4.21 -9.18
CA GLU A 91 8.75 -3.65 -9.43
C GLU A 91 9.69 -3.92 -8.25
N VAL A 92 9.20 -3.84 -7.01
CA VAL A 92 10.01 -4.21 -5.83
C VAL A 92 10.35 -5.70 -5.87
N GLN A 93 9.37 -6.57 -6.19
CA GLN A 93 9.62 -7.99 -6.37
C GLN A 93 10.75 -8.22 -7.39
N ALA A 94 10.62 -7.69 -8.61
CA ALA A 94 11.61 -7.86 -9.66
C ALA A 94 12.99 -7.33 -9.26
N LYS A 95 13.03 -6.22 -8.52
CA LYS A 95 14.27 -5.63 -8.03
C LYS A 95 14.96 -6.50 -6.98
N ILE A 96 14.20 -7.08 -6.04
CA ILE A 96 14.73 -8.01 -5.03
C ILE A 96 15.25 -9.28 -5.71
N GLU A 97 14.52 -9.82 -6.70
CA GLU A 97 14.95 -10.97 -7.51
C GLU A 97 16.25 -10.68 -8.27
N GLU A 98 16.38 -9.50 -8.88
CA GLU A 98 17.59 -9.06 -9.60
C GLU A 98 18.79 -8.90 -8.66
N GLU A 99 18.57 -8.38 -7.46
CA GLU A 99 19.60 -8.21 -6.43
C GLU A 99 20.08 -9.54 -5.83
N ASN A 100 19.31 -10.61 -5.99
CA ASN A 100 19.69 -12.01 -5.76
C ASN A 100 20.47 -12.25 -4.45
N GLY A 101 19.87 -11.88 -3.31
CA GLY A 101 20.46 -12.08 -1.98
C GLY A 101 21.49 -11.03 -1.56
N ASN A 102 21.67 -9.97 -2.35
CA ASN A 102 22.47 -8.81 -2.00
C ASN A 102 21.64 -7.52 -2.09
N PRO A 103 20.59 -7.39 -1.26
CA PRO A 103 19.64 -6.30 -1.37
C PRO A 103 20.28 -4.95 -1.09
N SER A 104 19.84 -3.94 -1.83
CA SER A 104 20.22 -2.53 -1.61
C SER A 104 19.30 -1.83 -0.60
N ALA A 105 18.22 -2.47 -0.20
CA ALA A 105 17.31 -1.98 0.84
C ALA A 105 17.24 -2.97 2.01
N ASP A 106 16.93 -2.43 3.18
CA ASP A 106 16.79 -3.18 4.42
C ASP A 106 15.36 -3.65 4.64
N VAL A 107 14.38 -2.87 4.17
CA VAL A 107 12.95 -3.11 4.39
C VAL A 107 12.16 -2.93 3.11
N TRP A 108 11.22 -3.84 2.87
CA TRP A 108 10.13 -3.64 1.92
C TRP A 108 8.85 -3.27 2.68
N PHE A 109 8.28 -2.09 2.41
CA PHE A 109 7.15 -1.52 3.12
C PHE A 109 5.93 -1.34 2.22
N GLY A 110 4.80 -1.95 2.59
CA GLY A 110 3.52 -1.84 1.90
C GLY A 110 3.40 -2.69 0.63
N GLY A 111 2.30 -2.55 -0.08
CA GLY A 111 1.96 -3.34 -1.24
C GLY A 111 1.01 -4.49 -0.95
N THR A 112 0.93 -5.46 -1.84
CA THR A 112 0.06 -6.64 -1.73
C THR A 112 0.85 -7.89 -1.34
N THR A 113 0.20 -8.86 -0.70
CA THR A 113 0.87 -10.03 -0.11
C THR A 113 1.39 -11.06 -1.12
N ASP A 114 0.80 -11.16 -2.33
CA ASP A 114 1.21 -12.18 -3.30
C ASP A 114 2.71 -12.12 -3.66
N PRO A 115 3.30 -10.96 -4.01
CA PRO A 115 4.73 -10.88 -4.27
C PRO A 115 5.61 -11.16 -3.05
N TYR A 116 5.16 -10.85 -1.84
CA TYR A 116 5.88 -11.23 -0.62
C TYR A 116 5.95 -12.75 -0.47
N ASN A 117 4.84 -13.45 -0.76
CA ASN A 117 4.83 -14.92 -0.72
C ASN A 117 5.78 -15.53 -1.74
N VAL A 118 5.89 -14.94 -2.94
CA VAL A 118 6.87 -15.38 -3.95
C VAL A 118 8.29 -15.19 -3.45
N CYS A 119 8.66 -13.99 -3.00
CA CYS A 119 9.99 -13.71 -2.46
C CYS A 119 10.32 -14.56 -1.23
N ALA A 120 9.33 -14.84 -0.35
CA ALA A 120 9.51 -15.74 0.80
C ALA A 120 9.81 -17.18 0.36
N ALA A 121 9.05 -17.71 -0.62
CA ALA A 121 9.25 -19.05 -1.15
C ALA A 121 10.63 -19.22 -1.84
N GLU A 122 11.17 -18.15 -2.40
CA GLU A 122 12.50 -18.11 -3.02
C GLU A 122 13.64 -17.82 -2.02
N GLY A 123 13.32 -17.61 -0.73
CA GLY A 123 14.30 -17.31 0.31
C GLY A 123 14.94 -15.93 0.18
N LEU A 124 14.25 -14.99 -0.45
CA LEU A 124 14.71 -13.60 -0.66
C LEU A 124 14.32 -12.65 0.47
N LEU A 125 13.49 -13.10 1.41
CA LEU A 125 13.13 -12.38 2.63
C LEU A 125 13.76 -13.03 3.84
N GLU A 126 14.20 -12.22 4.80
CA GLU A 126 14.75 -12.71 6.08
C GLU A 126 13.60 -12.90 7.08
N PRO A 127 13.33 -14.13 7.57
CA PRO A 127 12.32 -14.35 8.59
C PRO A 127 12.68 -13.64 9.91
N TYR A 128 11.71 -12.94 10.49
CA TYR A 128 11.91 -12.23 11.75
C TYR A 128 10.68 -12.32 12.66
N ALA A 129 10.86 -12.83 13.89
CA ALA A 129 9.79 -12.87 14.87
C ALA A 129 9.60 -11.48 15.51
N ALA A 130 8.77 -10.65 14.88
CA ALA A 130 8.53 -9.30 15.34
C ALA A 130 7.87 -9.28 16.73
N VAL A 131 8.45 -8.52 17.67
CA VAL A 131 8.00 -8.46 19.07
C VAL A 131 6.53 -8.08 19.18
N ASN A 132 6.08 -7.15 18.35
CA ASN A 132 4.71 -6.63 18.36
C ASN A 132 3.73 -7.44 17.48
N ALA A 133 4.15 -8.57 16.92
CA ALA A 133 3.26 -9.43 16.11
C ALA A 133 2.02 -9.92 16.86
N SER A 134 2.09 -10.01 18.20
CA SER A 134 0.96 -10.35 19.07
C SER A 134 -0.18 -9.32 19.05
N HIS A 135 0.06 -8.12 18.56
CA HIS A 135 -0.94 -7.06 18.42
C HIS A 135 -1.72 -7.14 17.09
N LEU A 136 -1.33 -8.03 16.18
CA LEU A 136 -2.11 -8.29 14.98
C LEU A 136 -3.48 -8.88 15.37
N ILE A 137 -4.52 -8.37 14.73
CA ILE A 137 -5.91 -8.78 15.01
C ILE A 137 -6.24 -10.20 14.58
N SER A 138 -5.38 -10.81 13.75
CA SER A 138 -5.52 -12.19 13.27
C SER A 138 -4.19 -12.69 12.72
N ASP A 139 -3.91 -14.00 12.89
CA ASP A 139 -2.75 -14.66 12.30
C ASP A 139 -2.76 -14.67 10.75
N MET A 140 -3.92 -14.44 10.13
CA MET A 140 -4.01 -14.32 8.67
C MET A 140 -3.27 -13.08 8.12
N TYR A 141 -2.89 -12.13 8.97
CA TYR A 141 -2.18 -10.91 8.57
C TYR A 141 -0.67 -11.01 8.76
N LYS A 142 -0.14 -12.21 8.82
CA LYS A 142 1.31 -12.47 8.80
C LYS A 142 1.59 -13.78 8.08
N ASP A 143 2.81 -13.91 7.59
CA ASP A 143 3.32 -15.20 7.12
C ASP A 143 3.55 -16.17 8.28
N ALA A 144 3.30 -17.47 8.05
CA ALA A 144 3.49 -18.51 9.05
C ALA A 144 4.94 -18.61 9.54
N ASP A 145 5.89 -18.38 8.66
CA ASP A 145 7.32 -18.42 8.92
C ASP A 145 7.91 -17.03 9.24
N ASN A 146 7.04 -16.02 9.45
CA ASN A 146 7.40 -14.64 9.78
C ASN A 146 8.22 -13.90 8.71
N ASN A 147 8.03 -14.22 7.44
CA ASN A 147 8.70 -13.50 6.35
C ASN A 147 8.08 -12.12 6.09
N TRP A 148 6.81 -11.91 6.45
CA TRP A 148 6.12 -10.62 6.33
C TRP A 148 5.00 -10.45 7.37
N PHE A 149 4.61 -9.20 7.60
CA PHE A 149 3.52 -8.80 8.49
C PHE A 149 2.64 -7.77 7.77
N GLY A 150 1.31 -7.93 7.88
CA GLY A 150 0.35 -6.97 7.37
C GLY A 150 0.34 -5.69 8.19
N ILE A 151 0.45 -4.55 7.52
CA ILE A 151 0.47 -3.23 8.17
C ILE A 151 -0.78 -2.41 7.89
N TYR A 152 -1.53 -2.73 6.84
CA TYR A 152 -2.83 -2.14 6.51
C TYR A 152 -3.70 -3.11 5.72
N LYS A 153 -4.98 -2.78 5.56
CA LYS A 153 -5.92 -3.46 4.66
C LYS A 153 -6.44 -2.45 3.64
N GLY A 154 -6.45 -2.86 2.39
CA GLY A 154 -7.14 -2.14 1.32
C GLY A 154 -8.45 -2.83 0.95
N ILE A 155 -9.43 -2.07 0.53
CA ILE A 155 -10.67 -2.55 -0.07
C ILE A 155 -10.68 -2.06 -1.52
N LEU A 156 -10.79 -2.97 -2.49
CA LEU A 156 -10.96 -2.60 -3.88
C LEU A 156 -12.34 -2.01 -4.12
N GLY A 157 -12.40 -1.01 -4.98
CA GLY A 157 -13.66 -0.41 -5.39
C GLY A 157 -13.46 0.56 -6.52
N PHE A 158 -14.44 1.42 -6.71
CA PHE A 158 -14.41 2.44 -7.75
C PHE A 158 -14.35 3.82 -7.12
N MET A 159 -13.57 4.67 -7.73
CA MET A 159 -13.53 6.11 -7.46
C MET A 159 -14.06 6.80 -8.70
N VAL A 160 -15.05 7.66 -8.56
CA VAL A 160 -15.66 8.33 -9.70
C VAL A 160 -15.62 9.84 -9.56
N ASN A 161 -15.41 10.53 -10.67
CA ASN A 161 -15.58 11.96 -10.74
C ASN A 161 -17.05 12.28 -11.02
N THR A 162 -17.75 12.81 -10.01
CA THR A 162 -19.18 13.07 -10.08
C THR A 162 -19.55 14.20 -11.04
N ASP A 163 -18.68 15.18 -11.21
CA ASP A 163 -18.91 16.31 -12.12
C ASP A 163 -18.79 15.85 -13.57
N GLU A 164 -17.81 15.01 -13.89
CA GLU A 164 -17.64 14.46 -15.24
C GLU A 164 -18.76 13.50 -15.62
N LEU A 165 -19.19 12.62 -14.68
CA LEU A 165 -20.34 11.76 -14.91
C LEU A 165 -21.60 12.59 -15.15
N ALA A 166 -21.85 13.62 -14.35
CA ALA A 166 -23.00 14.51 -14.52
C ALA A 166 -22.94 15.27 -15.87
N ARG A 167 -21.78 15.74 -16.28
CA ARG A 167 -21.57 16.42 -17.58
C ARG A 167 -21.88 15.51 -18.76
N LYS A 168 -21.66 14.21 -18.61
CA LYS A 168 -21.94 13.20 -19.64
C LYS A 168 -23.32 12.57 -19.52
N GLU A 169 -24.12 12.97 -18.53
CA GLU A 169 -25.43 12.39 -18.22
C GLU A 169 -25.35 10.87 -17.94
N GLN A 170 -24.26 10.44 -17.29
CA GLN A 170 -23.98 9.05 -16.93
C GLN A 170 -24.23 8.82 -15.44
N GLU A 171 -24.76 7.65 -15.09
CA GLU A 171 -24.85 7.19 -13.71
C GLU A 171 -23.50 6.62 -13.24
N ALA A 172 -23.24 6.63 -11.95
CA ALA A 172 -22.07 5.97 -11.40
C ALA A 172 -22.23 4.44 -11.42
N PRO A 173 -21.19 3.65 -11.75
CA PRO A 173 -21.29 2.19 -11.72
C PRO A 173 -21.51 1.70 -10.27
N ALA A 174 -22.51 0.84 -10.07
CA ALA A 174 -22.82 0.26 -8.75
C ALA A 174 -22.16 -1.09 -8.51
N ASP A 175 -21.75 -1.77 -9.56
CA ASP A 175 -21.13 -3.10 -9.48
C ASP A 175 -20.12 -3.35 -10.61
N TRP A 176 -19.33 -4.41 -10.45
CA TRP A 176 -18.36 -4.86 -11.45
C TRP A 176 -18.99 -5.06 -12.84
N ALA A 177 -20.20 -5.61 -12.90
CA ALA A 177 -20.89 -5.82 -14.17
C ALA A 177 -21.19 -4.51 -14.90
N ASP A 178 -21.41 -3.41 -14.19
CA ASP A 178 -21.69 -2.12 -14.79
C ASP A 178 -20.51 -1.57 -15.59
N LEU A 179 -19.28 -1.89 -15.16
CA LEU A 179 -18.06 -1.44 -15.84
C LEU A 179 -17.92 -1.97 -17.27
N LEU A 180 -18.71 -2.99 -17.65
CA LEU A 180 -18.75 -3.54 -19.01
C LEU A 180 -19.72 -2.82 -19.95
N LYS A 181 -20.49 -1.83 -19.46
CA LYS A 181 -21.44 -1.08 -20.28
C LYS A 181 -20.71 -0.22 -21.30
N ASP A 182 -21.27 -0.13 -22.49
CA ASP A 182 -20.70 0.66 -23.59
C ASP A 182 -20.60 2.16 -23.27
N GLU A 183 -21.42 2.65 -22.34
CA GLU A 183 -21.38 4.06 -21.90
C GLU A 183 -20.08 4.45 -21.19
N TYR A 184 -19.34 3.49 -20.62
CA TYR A 184 -18.06 3.74 -19.93
C TYR A 184 -16.84 3.47 -20.81
N LYS A 185 -17.04 3.23 -22.09
CA LYS A 185 -15.95 2.93 -23.02
C LYS A 185 -14.95 4.08 -23.12
N GLY A 186 -13.67 3.78 -22.75
CA GLY A 186 -12.61 4.75 -22.74
C GLY A 186 -12.69 5.76 -21.57
N GLU A 187 -13.33 5.39 -20.47
CA GLU A 187 -13.49 6.24 -19.28
C GLU A 187 -12.94 5.62 -18.01
N ILE A 188 -12.54 4.35 -18.10
CA ILE A 188 -12.06 3.59 -16.94
C ILE A 188 -10.54 3.58 -16.92
N TRP A 189 -9.97 3.93 -15.79
CA TRP A 189 -8.53 3.74 -15.53
C TRP A 189 -8.30 2.60 -14.55
N LEU A 190 -7.30 1.79 -14.84
CA LEU A 190 -6.84 0.69 -14.01
C LEU A 190 -5.32 0.71 -13.97
N SER A 191 -4.71 0.17 -12.95
CA SER A 191 -3.26 -0.02 -12.94
C SER A 191 -2.84 -1.22 -13.80
N ASN A 192 -1.58 -1.24 -14.22
CA ASN A 192 -1.04 -2.28 -15.08
C ASN A 192 -0.82 -3.59 -14.31
N TYR A 193 -1.29 -4.70 -14.86
CA TYR A 193 -1.22 -6.04 -14.25
C TYR A 193 0.22 -6.55 -14.03
N ASN A 194 1.20 -6.05 -14.80
CA ASN A 194 2.59 -6.48 -14.65
C ASN A 194 3.31 -5.73 -13.52
N THR A 195 2.92 -4.48 -13.23
CA THR A 195 3.64 -3.64 -12.28
C THR A 195 2.94 -3.48 -10.94
N ALA A 196 1.60 -3.38 -10.93
CA ALA A 196 0.84 -3.02 -9.76
C ALA A 196 0.17 -4.22 -9.08
N GLY A 197 0.36 -4.35 -7.77
CA GLY A 197 -0.34 -5.33 -6.94
C GLY A 197 -1.86 -5.15 -6.95
N THR A 198 -2.34 -3.89 -6.98
CA THR A 198 -3.76 -3.56 -7.06
C THR A 198 -4.43 -4.21 -8.26
N ALA A 199 -3.82 -4.14 -9.44
CA ALA A 199 -4.37 -4.79 -10.65
C ALA A 199 -4.36 -6.32 -10.54
N LYS A 200 -3.31 -6.91 -9.93
CA LYS A 200 -3.28 -8.37 -9.65
C LYS A 200 -4.42 -8.78 -8.71
N LEU A 201 -4.76 -7.96 -7.71
CA LEU A 201 -5.92 -8.21 -6.85
C LEU A 201 -7.24 -8.11 -7.61
N VAL A 202 -7.38 -7.21 -8.58
CA VAL A 202 -8.56 -7.19 -9.46
C VAL A 202 -8.68 -8.50 -10.22
N VAL A 203 -7.60 -9.04 -10.78
CA VAL A 203 -7.59 -10.36 -11.44
C VAL A 203 -8.05 -11.44 -10.48
N ASN A 204 -7.45 -11.51 -9.28
CA ASN A 204 -7.80 -12.51 -8.27
C ASN A 204 -9.27 -12.40 -7.84
N THR A 205 -9.77 -11.16 -7.67
CA THR A 205 -11.18 -10.89 -7.33
C THR A 205 -12.11 -11.44 -8.40
N MET A 206 -11.82 -11.20 -9.67
CA MET A 206 -12.66 -11.69 -10.77
C MET A 206 -12.64 -13.22 -10.89
N ILE A 207 -11.46 -13.84 -10.72
CA ILE A 207 -11.33 -15.30 -10.71
C ILE A 207 -12.07 -15.93 -9.52
N GLN A 208 -11.96 -15.35 -8.34
CA GLN A 208 -12.68 -15.83 -7.14
C GLN A 208 -14.21 -15.68 -7.29
N LYS A 209 -14.65 -14.59 -7.90
CA LYS A 209 -16.06 -14.25 -8.05
C LYS A 209 -16.76 -15.09 -9.13
N TYR A 210 -16.12 -15.29 -10.25
CA TYR A 210 -16.74 -15.88 -11.46
C TYR A 210 -16.15 -17.24 -11.84
N GLY A 211 -15.07 -17.69 -11.18
CA GLY A 211 -14.26 -18.81 -11.64
C GLY A 211 -13.22 -18.38 -12.68
N HIS A 212 -12.26 -19.27 -12.96
CA HIS A 212 -11.11 -18.93 -13.81
C HIS A 212 -11.52 -18.42 -15.19
N ASP A 213 -12.30 -19.19 -15.94
CA ASP A 213 -12.57 -18.89 -17.36
C ASP A 213 -13.49 -17.67 -17.53
N GLU A 214 -14.55 -17.57 -16.73
CA GLU A 214 -15.45 -16.41 -16.76
C GLU A 214 -14.80 -15.16 -16.16
N GLY A 215 -13.93 -15.30 -15.17
CA GLY A 215 -13.14 -14.21 -14.61
C GLY A 215 -12.17 -13.62 -15.63
N ILE A 216 -11.46 -14.47 -16.38
CA ILE A 216 -10.59 -14.03 -17.47
C ILE A 216 -11.41 -13.38 -18.59
N LYS A 217 -12.56 -13.97 -18.94
CA LYS A 217 -13.46 -13.39 -19.94
C LYS A 217 -13.94 -11.99 -19.52
N TYR A 218 -14.32 -11.81 -18.23
CA TYR A 218 -14.69 -10.52 -17.70
C TYR A 218 -13.56 -9.48 -17.88
N LEU A 219 -12.32 -9.85 -17.56
CA LEU A 219 -11.16 -8.95 -17.68
C LEU A 219 -10.90 -8.56 -19.15
N VAL A 220 -11.06 -9.49 -20.10
CA VAL A 220 -10.97 -9.22 -21.55
C VAL A 220 -12.10 -8.28 -22.01
N ASP A 221 -13.30 -8.43 -21.46
CA ASP A 221 -14.42 -7.53 -21.78
C ASP A 221 -14.22 -6.14 -21.15
N LEU A 222 -13.71 -6.07 -19.90
CA LEU A 222 -13.36 -4.82 -19.22
C LEU A 222 -12.28 -4.04 -19.97
N ASP A 223 -11.26 -4.72 -20.51
CA ASP A 223 -10.17 -4.10 -21.28
C ASP A 223 -10.67 -3.18 -22.40
N LYS A 224 -11.82 -3.49 -22.98
CA LYS A 224 -12.44 -2.68 -24.05
C LYS A 224 -12.91 -1.29 -23.58
N ASN A 225 -13.13 -1.14 -22.27
CA ASN A 225 -13.59 0.09 -21.63
C ASN A 225 -12.45 0.84 -20.92
N ILE A 226 -11.26 0.20 -20.77
CA ILE A 226 -10.10 0.85 -20.18
C ILE A 226 -9.51 1.87 -21.14
N GLU A 227 -9.28 3.08 -20.66
CA GLU A 227 -8.57 4.14 -21.36
C GLU A 227 -7.08 4.09 -21.07
N VAL A 228 -6.73 3.97 -19.77
CA VAL A 228 -5.33 4.06 -19.31
C VAL A 228 -5.01 2.95 -18.34
N TYR A 229 -3.87 2.30 -18.56
CA TYR A 229 -3.20 1.44 -17.59
C TYR A 229 -2.06 2.19 -16.92
N THR A 230 -2.26 2.62 -15.68
CA THR A 230 -1.24 3.35 -14.93
C THR A 230 -0.17 2.40 -14.38
N LYS A 231 1.07 2.89 -14.26
CA LYS A 231 2.17 2.10 -13.71
C LYS A 231 1.94 1.76 -12.23
N SER A 232 1.43 2.72 -11.46
CA SER A 232 1.16 2.62 -10.03
C SER A 232 -0.30 2.22 -9.75
N GLY A 233 -0.53 1.43 -8.68
CA GLY A 233 -1.86 1.08 -8.19
C GLY A 233 -2.71 2.29 -7.81
N SER A 234 -2.09 3.35 -7.30
CA SER A 234 -2.75 4.61 -6.93
C SER A 234 -2.90 5.62 -8.08
N GLY A 235 -2.40 5.27 -9.27
CA GLY A 235 -2.51 6.17 -10.45
C GLY A 235 -3.94 6.57 -10.77
N PRO A 236 -4.92 5.65 -10.83
CA PRO A 236 -6.30 6.02 -11.07
C PRO A 236 -6.85 7.02 -10.05
N SER A 237 -6.65 6.80 -8.74
CA SER A 237 -7.15 7.67 -7.69
C SER A 237 -6.60 9.10 -7.78
N LYS A 238 -5.31 9.24 -8.08
CA LYS A 238 -4.64 10.55 -8.19
C LYS A 238 -5.21 11.44 -9.30
N ASN A 239 -5.87 10.84 -10.29
CA ASN A 239 -6.38 11.56 -11.46
C ASN A 239 -7.93 11.69 -11.48
N VAL A 240 -8.63 11.06 -10.52
CA VAL A 240 -10.10 11.17 -10.45
C VAL A 240 -10.53 12.59 -10.07
N GLY A 241 -9.89 13.21 -9.07
CA GLY A 241 -10.25 14.55 -8.61
C GLY A 241 -10.06 15.64 -9.68
N THR A 242 -9.06 15.50 -10.53
CA THR A 242 -8.78 16.43 -11.65
C THR A 242 -9.72 16.24 -12.84
N GLY A 243 -10.45 15.11 -12.92
CA GLY A 243 -11.30 14.75 -14.03
C GLY A 243 -10.57 14.13 -15.23
N GLU A 244 -9.26 13.88 -15.13
CA GLU A 244 -8.54 13.11 -16.15
C GLU A 244 -8.97 11.64 -16.15
N CYS A 245 -9.23 11.08 -14.97
CA CYS A 245 -9.83 9.78 -14.78
C CYS A 245 -11.29 9.95 -14.34
N ILE A 246 -12.23 9.43 -15.09
CA ILE A 246 -13.67 9.51 -14.76
C ILE A 246 -14.04 8.40 -13.79
N ILE A 247 -13.61 7.17 -14.08
CA ILE A 247 -13.83 5.99 -13.25
C ILE A 247 -12.49 5.33 -12.99
N GLY A 248 -12.00 5.38 -11.75
CA GLY A 248 -10.78 4.71 -11.33
C GLY A 248 -11.08 3.42 -10.57
N ILE A 249 -10.43 2.32 -10.94
CA ILE A 249 -10.46 1.08 -10.17
C ILE A 249 -9.22 1.02 -9.30
N GLY A 250 -9.39 0.90 -7.98
CA GLY A 250 -8.25 0.86 -7.05
C GLY A 250 -8.69 0.68 -5.60
N PHE A 251 -7.78 0.94 -4.68
CA PHE A 251 -8.09 0.92 -3.27
C PHE A 251 -8.88 2.17 -2.86
N LEU A 252 -9.95 1.98 -2.11
CA LEU A 252 -10.81 3.09 -1.66
C LEU A 252 -10.10 4.05 -0.71
N HIS A 253 -9.08 3.60 0.05
CA HIS A 253 -8.30 4.50 0.90
C HIS A 253 -7.49 5.52 0.09
N ASP A 254 -7.02 5.16 -1.11
CA ASP A 254 -6.37 6.11 -2.01
C ASP A 254 -7.34 7.23 -2.43
N GLY A 255 -8.62 6.87 -2.63
CA GLY A 255 -9.67 7.84 -2.91
C GLY A 255 -10.03 8.71 -1.70
N ILE A 256 -9.97 8.16 -0.48
CA ILE A 256 -10.15 8.94 0.75
C ILE A 256 -9.08 10.04 0.85
N THR A 257 -7.82 9.73 0.53
CA THR A 257 -6.74 10.73 0.46
C THR A 257 -7.09 11.88 -0.50
N GLN A 258 -7.68 11.58 -1.67
CA GLN A 258 -8.10 12.63 -2.61
C GLN A 258 -9.18 13.54 -2.01
N ILE A 259 -10.13 12.98 -1.27
CA ILE A 259 -11.22 13.74 -0.64
C ILE A 259 -10.72 14.55 0.56
N VAL A 260 -9.99 13.91 1.47
CA VAL A 260 -9.63 14.48 2.79
C VAL A 260 -8.40 15.38 2.70
N ASP A 261 -7.32 14.88 2.08
CA ASP A 261 -6.03 15.58 2.07
C ASP A 261 -5.94 16.57 0.91
N ASN A 262 -6.46 16.20 -0.26
CA ASN A 262 -6.43 17.05 -1.45
C ASN A 262 -7.69 17.92 -1.63
N GLY A 263 -8.74 17.68 -0.84
CA GLY A 263 -9.94 18.53 -0.79
C GLY A 263 -10.88 18.39 -2.00
N TYR A 264 -10.77 17.31 -2.77
CA TYR A 264 -11.67 17.08 -3.91
C TYR A 264 -13.08 16.72 -3.44
N THR A 265 -14.07 17.57 -3.72
CA THR A 265 -15.48 17.37 -3.38
C THR A 265 -16.26 16.62 -4.46
N ASN A 266 -15.67 16.46 -5.64
CA ASN A 266 -16.23 15.78 -6.81
C ASN A 266 -15.77 14.33 -6.95
N VAL A 267 -15.13 13.76 -5.92
CA VAL A 267 -14.75 12.35 -5.87
C VAL A 267 -15.75 11.60 -5.01
N SER A 268 -16.30 10.51 -5.54
CA SER A 268 -17.17 9.58 -4.80
C SER A 268 -16.58 8.18 -4.81
N LEU A 269 -16.76 7.45 -3.71
CA LEU A 269 -16.23 6.10 -3.50
C LEU A 269 -17.37 5.09 -3.58
N ILE A 270 -17.18 4.01 -4.33
CA ILE A 270 -18.19 2.99 -4.57
C ILE A 270 -17.63 1.62 -4.20
N ILE A 271 -18.31 0.96 -3.26
CA ILE A 271 -18.08 -0.45 -2.96
C ILE A 271 -18.99 -1.26 -3.88
N PRO A 272 -18.45 -2.16 -4.72
CA PRO A 272 -19.25 -3.00 -5.60
C PRO A 272 -20.31 -3.80 -4.84
N SER A 273 -21.57 -3.70 -5.25
CA SER A 273 -22.72 -4.27 -4.53
C SER A 273 -22.70 -5.79 -4.42
N SER A 274 -22.08 -6.47 -5.37
CA SER A 274 -21.93 -7.93 -5.37
C SER A 274 -20.69 -8.43 -4.61
N GLY A 275 -19.97 -7.53 -3.92
CA GLY A 275 -18.79 -7.82 -3.14
C GLY A 275 -17.48 -7.56 -3.88
N THR A 276 -16.40 -7.43 -3.09
CA THR A 276 -15.03 -7.14 -3.52
C THR A 276 -14.02 -7.72 -2.55
N SER A 277 -12.74 -7.64 -2.85
CA SER A 277 -11.63 -8.03 -1.98
C SER A 277 -11.03 -6.82 -1.25
#